data_149de6465646f21d0387ce0a5ad4d21e
#
_entry.id   149de6465646f21d0387ce0a5ad4d21e
#
_cell.length_a   1.000
_cell.length_b   1.000
_cell.length_c   1.000
_cell.angle_alpha   90.00
_cell.angle_beta   90.00
_cell.angle_gamma   90.00
#
_symmetry.space_group_name_H-M   'P 1'
#
loop_
_entity.id
_entity.type
_entity.pdbx_description
1 polymer ?
#
loop_
_entity_poly.entity_id
_entity_poly.type
_entity_poly.pdbx_seq_one_letter_code
_entity_poly.pdbx_strand_id
1 'polypeptide(L)'
;MQRLYNLGLVQIVMPSKGQSRNRHRARELALQTLYACEIGTTAEWEGVLRHIVEGGSFTEESVHYARELVRETMASLGTIDGHIASHAANWELKRMAALDRNILRLAAAELFFFDDVPFRVVIDEAVELAKSYGTEESGGFVNGILDSIYKTRTKDTERKAC
;
A
#
# COMPACT_ATOMS: atom_id res chain seq x y z
N MET A 1 7.34 -7.23 -23.72
CA MET A 1 7.42 -6.02 -24.53
C MET A 1 6.93 -4.84 -23.70
N GLN A 2 7.84 -3.98 -23.27
CA GLN A 2 7.49 -2.77 -22.51
C GLN A 2 6.99 -1.70 -23.48
N ARG A 3 5.78 -1.20 -23.27
CA ARG A 3 5.29 -0.02 -23.99
C ARG A 3 5.83 1.23 -23.30
N LEU A 4 6.69 1.96 -24.00
CA LEU A 4 7.19 3.27 -23.58
C LEU A 4 6.17 4.34 -24.01
N TYR A 5 5.65 5.07 -23.06
CA TYR A 5 4.88 6.27 -23.32
C TYR A 5 5.76 7.49 -22.99
N ASN A 6 6.12 8.24 -24.02
CA ASN A 6 6.84 9.51 -23.88
C ASN A 6 5.84 10.64 -23.57
N LEU A 7 5.77 11.02 -22.32
CA LEU A 7 5.12 12.26 -21.90
C LEU A 7 6.21 13.18 -21.33
N GLY A 8 6.89 13.92 -22.22
CA GLY A 8 7.87 14.97 -21.93
C GLY A 8 8.82 14.67 -20.74
N LEU A 9 10.06 14.27 -21.01
CA LEU A 9 11.20 14.15 -20.09
C LEU A 9 11.11 13.14 -18.92
N VAL A 10 9.96 12.53 -18.65
CA VAL A 10 9.85 11.43 -17.69
C VAL A 10 9.44 10.16 -18.43
N GLN A 11 10.35 9.21 -18.53
CA GLN A 11 10.04 7.87 -19.04
C GLN A 11 9.27 7.11 -17.98
N ILE A 12 7.96 7.03 -18.13
CA ILE A 12 7.15 6.13 -17.29
C ILE A 12 7.23 4.74 -17.90
N VAL A 13 7.99 3.87 -17.25
CA VAL A 13 8.03 2.45 -17.61
C VAL A 13 6.79 1.78 -17.04
N MET A 14 5.81 1.49 -17.91
CA MET A 14 4.64 0.73 -17.49
C MET A 14 5.02 -0.74 -17.29
N PRO A 15 4.63 -1.35 -16.15
CA PRO A 15 4.94 -2.76 -15.90
C PRO A 15 4.26 -3.67 -16.92
N SER A 16 4.90 -4.79 -17.26
CA SER A 16 4.29 -5.82 -18.08
C SER A 16 3.05 -6.40 -17.36
N LYS A 17 2.14 -7.03 -18.11
CA LYS A 17 0.94 -7.67 -17.51
C LYS A 17 1.32 -8.69 -16.42
N GLY A 18 2.40 -9.42 -16.60
CA GLY A 18 2.91 -10.37 -15.60
C GLY A 18 3.40 -9.67 -14.33
N GLN A 19 4.18 -8.60 -14.48
CA GLN A 19 4.68 -7.80 -13.35
C GLN A 19 3.55 -7.11 -12.59
N SER A 20 2.55 -6.58 -13.28
CA SER A 20 1.36 -5.99 -12.65
C SER A 20 0.60 -7.03 -11.81
N ARG A 21 0.43 -8.26 -12.33
CA ARG A 21 -0.21 -9.36 -11.59
C ARG A 21 0.60 -9.77 -10.37
N ASN A 22 1.92 -9.87 -10.49
CA ASN A 22 2.81 -10.22 -9.38
C ASN A 22 2.77 -9.16 -8.29
N ARG A 23 2.74 -7.88 -8.63
CA ARG A 23 2.61 -6.77 -7.67
C ARG A 23 1.25 -6.75 -6.99
N HIS A 24 0.17 -7.05 -7.73
CA HIS A 24 -1.16 -7.21 -7.12
C HIS A 24 -1.17 -8.34 -6.08
N ARG A 25 -0.66 -9.51 -6.44
CA ARG A 25 -0.52 -10.65 -5.52
C ARG A 25 0.39 -10.33 -4.32
N ALA A 26 1.43 -9.54 -4.56
CA ALA A 26 2.32 -9.08 -3.49
C ALA A 26 1.60 -8.18 -2.49
N ARG A 27 0.75 -7.28 -2.95
CA ARG A 27 -0.07 -6.42 -2.09
C ARG A 27 -1.10 -7.21 -1.28
N GLU A 28 -1.72 -8.21 -1.88
CA GLU A 28 -2.60 -9.15 -1.16
C GLU A 28 -1.85 -9.89 -0.05
N LEU A 29 -0.67 -10.42 -0.36
CA LEU A 29 0.19 -11.12 0.60
C LEU A 29 0.64 -10.19 1.74
N ALA A 30 1.03 -8.97 1.42
CA ALA A 30 1.43 -7.96 2.40
C ALA A 30 0.25 -7.59 3.31
N LEU A 31 -0.95 -7.40 2.76
CA LEU A 31 -2.16 -7.13 3.54
C LEU A 31 -2.48 -8.28 4.49
N GLN A 32 -2.46 -9.51 4.02
CA GLN A 32 -2.68 -10.70 4.85
C GLN A 32 -1.67 -10.77 6.00
N THR A 33 -0.41 -10.45 5.73
CA THR A 33 0.65 -10.44 6.74
C THR A 33 0.41 -9.37 7.80
N LEU A 34 0.13 -8.13 7.41
CA LEU A 34 -0.15 -7.04 8.36
C LEU A 34 -1.38 -7.31 9.20
N TYR A 35 -2.45 -7.79 8.56
CA TYR A 35 -3.68 -8.15 9.25
C TYR A 35 -3.46 -9.27 10.27
N ALA A 36 -2.75 -10.33 9.89
CA ALA A 36 -2.43 -11.44 10.79
C ALA A 36 -1.55 -10.99 11.96
N CYS A 37 -0.59 -10.09 11.74
CA CYS A 37 0.23 -9.50 12.80
C CYS A 37 -0.62 -8.70 13.78
N GLU A 38 -1.52 -7.87 13.31
CA GLU A 38 -2.38 -7.05 14.16
C GLU A 38 -3.34 -7.91 14.99
N ILE A 39 -4.03 -8.85 14.38
CA ILE A 39 -4.97 -9.75 15.08
C ILE A 39 -4.23 -10.67 16.05
N GLY A 40 -3.06 -11.18 15.68
CA GLY A 40 -2.22 -12.02 16.53
C GLY A 40 -1.40 -11.25 17.56
N THR A 41 -1.46 -9.90 17.56
CA THR A 41 -0.66 -9.04 18.44
C THR A 41 0.84 -9.37 18.43
N THR A 42 1.40 -9.61 17.25
CA THR A 42 2.81 -9.96 17.07
C THR A 42 3.53 -8.98 16.15
N ALA A 43 4.79 -8.69 16.47
CA ALA A 43 5.70 -7.93 15.62
C ALA A 43 6.56 -8.85 14.72
N GLU A 44 6.47 -10.16 14.88
CA GLU A 44 7.24 -11.18 14.14
C GLU A 44 6.71 -11.41 12.73
N TRP A 45 6.60 -10.33 11.96
CA TRP A 45 5.99 -10.34 10.65
C TRP A 45 6.70 -11.25 9.62
N GLU A 46 8.01 -11.45 9.74
CA GLU A 46 8.76 -12.32 8.83
C GLU A 46 8.32 -13.78 8.96
N GLY A 47 8.09 -14.24 10.18
CA GLY A 47 7.55 -15.59 10.45
C GLY A 47 6.13 -15.74 9.93
N VAL A 48 5.29 -14.71 10.11
CA VAL A 48 3.92 -14.68 9.60
C VAL A 48 3.90 -14.73 8.07
N LEU A 49 4.71 -13.90 7.42
CA LEU A 49 4.86 -13.88 5.95
C LEU A 49 5.26 -15.26 5.42
N ARG A 50 6.28 -15.85 6.02
CA ARG A 50 6.78 -17.19 5.64
C ARG A 50 5.68 -18.23 5.74
N HIS A 51 4.94 -18.23 6.83
CA HIS A 51 3.84 -19.18 7.05
C HIS A 51 2.75 -19.06 5.97
N ILE A 52 2.37 -17.83 5.61
CA ILE A 52 1.39 -17.60 4.54
C ILE A 52 1.91 -18.06 3.19
N VAL A 53 3.18 -17.77 2.88
CA VAL A 53 3.82 -18.19 1.63
C VAL A 53 3.89 -19.71 1.50
N GLU A 54 4.23 -20.42 2.57
CA GLU A 54 4.27 -21.89 2.60
C GLU A 54 2.90 -22.53 2.38
N GLY A 55 1.84 -21.88 2.83
CA GLY A 55 0.45 -22.35 2.66
C GLY A 55 -0.21 -21.97 1.32
N GLY A 56 0.45 -21.18 0.48
CA GLY A 56 -0.10 -20.64 -0.76
C GLY A 56 0.80 -20.88 -1.98
N SER A 57 0.40 -20.28 -3.09
CA SER A 57 1.17 -20.29 -4.34
C SER A 57 1.53 -18.85 -4.73
N PHE A 58 2.80 -18.51 -4.61
CA PHE A 58 3.34 -17.18 -4.91
C PHE A 58 4.61 -17.28 -5.74
N THR A 59 4.82 -16.32 -6.63
CA THR A 59 6.10 -16.19 -7.35
C THR A 59 7.14 -15.57 -6.43
N GLU A 60 8.43 -15.82 -6.69
CA GLU A 60 9.52 -15.18 -5.95
C GLU A 60 9.44 -13.65 -6.01
N GLU A 61 9.08 -13.10 -7.17
CA GLU A 61 8.87 -11.66 -7.35
C GLU A 61 7.78 -11.11 -6.44
N SER A 62 6.63 -11.79 -6.33
CA SER A 62 5.54 -11.41 -5.43
C SER A 62 5.97 -11.44 -3.96
N VAL A 63 6.68 -12.49 -3.56
CA VAL A 63 7.17 -12.63 -2.18
C VAL A 63 8.20 -11.55 -1.84
N HIS A 64 9.12 -11.27 -2.76
CA HIS A 64 10.12 -10.22 -2.56
C HIS A 64 9.46 -8.85 -2.40
N TYR A 65 8.56 -8.48 -3.29
CA TYR A 65 7.86 -7.21 -3.22
C TYR A 65 7.01 -7.07 -1.96
N ALA A 66 6.30 -8.12 -1.58
CA ALA A 66 5.51 -8.16 -0.34
C ALA A 66 6.39 -7.97 0.90
N ARG A 67 7.55 -8.62 0.94
CA ARG A 67 8.51 -8.48 2.05
C ARG A 67 8.99 -7.04 2.19
N GLU A 68 9.34 -6.39 1.08
CA GLU A 68 9.75 -4.98 1.07
C GLU A 68 8.62 -4.07 1.58
N LEU A 69 7.39 -4.26 1.11
CA LEU A 69 6.22 -3.50 1.55
C LEU A 69 5.96 -3.63 3.05
N VAL A 70 5.95 -4.86 3.56
CA VAL A 70 5.71 -5.11 4.99
C VAL A 70 6.85 -4.53 5.83
N ARG A 71 8.09 -4.72 5.39
CA ARG A 71 9.27 -4.17 6.09
C ARG A 71 9.17 -2.65 6.23
N GLU A 72 8.93 -1.92 5.15
CA GLU A 72 8.82 -0.46 5.18
C GLU A 72 7.62 0.00 6.02
N THR A 73 6.50 -0.69 5.91
CA THR A 73 5.30 -0.39 6.70
C THR A 73 5.57 -0.55 8.19
N MET A 74 6.15 -1.67 8.59
CA MET A 74 6.42 -1.96 10.01
C MET A 74 7.51 -1.05 10.58
N ALA A 75 8.56 -0.75 9.82
CA ALA A 75 9.63 0.13 10.24
C ALA A 75 9.18 1.59 10.44
N SER A 76 8.15 2.02 9.73
CA SER A 76 7.65 3.40 9.73
C SER A 76 6.21 3.52 10.27
N LEU A 77 5.75 2.53 11.02
CA LEU A 77 4.34 2.40 11.41
C LEU A 77 3.80 3.65 12.14
N GLY A 78 4.54 4.18 13.10
CA GLY A 78 4.14 5.38 13.83
C GLY A 78 3.99 6.62 12.95
N THR A 79 4.92 6.83 12.03
CA THR A 79 4.88 7.92 11.05
C THR A 79 3.70 7.76 10.09
N ILE A 80 3.51 6.55 9.57
CA ILE A 80 2.40 6.21 8.67
C ILE A 80 1.06 6.44 9.37
N ASP A 81 0.89 5.93 10.57
CA ASP A 81 -0.33 6.10 11.36
C ASP A 81 -0.62 7.59 11.65
N GLY A 82 0.40 8.39 11.92
CA GLY A 82 0.28 9.83 12.08
C GLY A 82 -0.26 10.53 10.82
N HIS A 83 0.23 10.16 9.65
CA HIS A 83 -0.28 10.68 8.37
C HIS A 83 -1.73 10.26 8.12
N ILE A 84 -2.07 9.02 8.36
CA ILE A 84 -3.46 8.53 8.20
C ILE A 84 -4.39 9.29 9.16
N ALA A 85 -4.03 9.39 10.42
CA ALA A 85 -4.82 10.07 11.43
C ALA A 85 -5.08 11.55 11.11
N SER A 86 -4.07 12.26 10.60
CA SER A 86 -4.20 13.68 10.23
C SER A 86 -5.08 13.92 9.00
N HIS A 87 -5.33 12.92 8.17
CA HIS A 87 -6.17 13.00 6.97
C HIS A 87 -7.52 12.29 7.10
N ALA A 88 -7.75 11.61 8.20
CA ALA A 88 -9.01 10.92 8.51
C ALA A 88 -9.87 11.77 9.46
N ALA A 89 -10.36 12.90 8.98
CA ALA A 89 -10.90 14.03 9.76
C ALA A 89 -11.95 13.69 10.84
N ASN A 90 -12.67 12.60 10.76
CA ASN A 90 -13.71 12.22 11.71
C ASN A 90 -13.58 10.79 12.23
N TRP A 91 -12.43 10.16 11.99
CA TRP A 91 -12.22 8.76 12.33
C TRP A 91 -10.92 8.56 13.11
N GLU A 92 -11.06 8.09 14.33
CA GLU A 92 -9.90 7.62 15.09
C GLU A 92 -9.36 6.34 14.45
N LEU A 93 -8.04 6.27 14.29
CA LEU A 93 -7.38 5.11 13.69
C LEU A 93 -7.78 3.78 14.37
N LYS A 94 -7.91 3.81 15.71
CA LYS A 94 -8.33 2.64 16.51
C LYS A 94 -9.75 2.16 16.20
N ARG A 95 -10.61 3.03 15.71
CA ARG A 95 -12.02 2.71 15.38
C ARG A 95 -12.21 2.26 13.94
N MET A 96 -11.20 2.40 13.10
CA MET A 96 -11.24 1.87 11.74
C MET A 96 -11.30 0.35 11.78
N ALA A 97 -12.01 -0.24 10.82
CA ALA A 97 -11.92 -1.68 10.58
C ALA A 97 -10.46 -2.07 10.34
N ALA A 98 -10.02 -3.18 10.90
CA ALA A 98 -8.63 -3.61 10.82
C ALA A 98 -8.14 -3.78 9.38
N LEU A 99 -9.00 -4.25 8.47
CA LEU A 99 -8.67 -4.34 7.05
C LEU A 99 -8.44 -2.97 6.42
N ASP A 100 -9.35 -2.03 6.62
CA ASP A 100 -9.23 -0.67 6.07
C ASP A 100 -7.97 0.02 6.59
N ARG A 101 -7.70 -0.09 7.88
CA ARG A 101 -6.50 0.45 8.52
C ARG A 101 -5.22 -0.13 7.91
N ASN A 102 -5.15 -1.43 7.73
CA ASN A 102 -3.96 -2.08 7.17
C ASN A 102 -3.80 -1.82 5.67
N ILE A 103 -4.89 -1.68 4.92
CA ILE A 103 -4.83 -1.24 3.52
C ILE A 103 -4.27 0.18 3.43
N LEU A 104 -4.73 1.10 4.28
CA LEU A 104 -4.22 2.47 4.34
C LEU A 104 -2.74 2.52 4.72
N ARG A 105 -2.31 1.74 5.70
CA ARG A 105 -0.90 1.63 6.11
C ARG A 105 -0.02 1.15 4.97
N LEU A 106 -0.44 0.09 4.31
CA LEU A 106 0.29 -0.50 3.18
C LEU A 106 0.41 0.47 2.01
N ALA A 107 -0.68 1.10 1.62
CA ALA A 107 -0.70 2.05 0.52
C ALA A 107 0.08 3.33 0.84
N ALA A 108 -0.02 3.84 2.05
CA ALA A 108 0.78 5.00 2.48
C ALA A 108 2.28 4.69 2.46
N ALA A 109 2.70 3.51 2.91
CA ALA A 109 4.09 3.06 2.82
C ALA A 109 4.56 3.01 1.36
N GLU A 110 3.74 2.46 0.47
CA GLU A 110 4.07 2.39 -0.96
C GLU A 110 4.18 3.79 -1.58
N LEU A 111 3.29 4.72 -1.24
CA LEU A 111 3.37 6.13 -1.66
C LEU A 111 4.64 6.84 -1.16
N PHE A 112 5.12 6.50 0.02
CA PHE A 112 6.25 7.19 0.64
C PHE A 112 7.62 6.63 0.25
N PHE A 113 7.71 5.32 0.04
CA PHE A 113 9.00 4.62 -0.08
C PHE A 113 9.24 3.95 -1.44
N PHE A 114 8.24 3.91 -2.33
CA PHE A 114 8.33 3.25 -3.64
C PHE A 114 8.13 4.25 -4.77
N ASP A 115 9.16 5.04 -5.06
CA ASP A 115 9.11 6.14 -6.03
C ASP A 115 8.87 5.67 -7.48
N ASP A 116 9.14 4.41 -7.78
CA ASP A 116 8.94 3.79 -9.10
C ASP A 116 7.47 3.42 -9.39
N VAL A 117 6.60 3.50 -8.39
CA VAL A 117 5.17 3.20 -8.53
C VAL A 117 4.36 4.48 -8.64
N PRO A 118 3.65 4.73 -9.76
CA PRO A 118 2.79 5.90 -9.88
C PRO A 118 1.71 5.93 -8.79
N PHE A 119 1.45 7.11 -8.22
CA PHE A 119 0.48 7.26 -7.13
C PHE A 119 -0.92 6.74 -7.47
N ARG A 120 -1.36 6.92 -8.73
CA ARG A 120 -2.66 6.42 -9.19
C ARG A 120 -2.74 4.90 -9.11
N VAL A 121 -1.66 4.22 -9.46
CA VAL A 121 -1.58 2.75 -9.35
C VAL A 121 -1.69 2.33 -7.89
N VAL A 122 -1.00 3.00 -6.98
CA VAL A 122 -1.07 2.70 -5.54
C VAL A 122 -2.49 2.87 -5.01
N ILE A 123 -3.15 3.99 -5.35
CA ILE A 123 -4.52 4.27 -4.90
C ILE A 123 -5.51 3.28 -5.51
N ASP A 124 -5.44 3.03 -6.82
CA ASP A 124 -6.32 2.10 -7.50
C ASP A 124 -6.20 0.68 -6.94
N GLU A 125 -4.98 0.21 -6.68
CA GLU A 125 -4.73 -1.09 -6.06
C GLU A 125 -5.25 -1.17 -4.63
N ALA A 126 -5.09 -0.12 -3.85
CA ALA A 126 -5.65 -0.04 -2.50
C ALA A 126 -7.18 -0.09 -2.50
N VAL A 127 -7.82 0.60 -3.43
CA VAL A 127 -9.28 0.56 -3.62
C VAL A 127 -9.75 -0.83 -4.04
N GLU A 128 -9.03 -1.51 -4.93
CA GLU A 128 -9.34 -2.89 -5.33
C GLU A 128 -9.23 -3.87 -4.14
N LEU A 129 -8.20 -3.73 -3.29
CA LEU A 129 -8.09 -4.50 -2.06
C LEU A 129 -9.26 -4.23 -1.11
N ALA A 130 -9.64 -2.96 -0.96
CA ALA A 130 -10.76 -2.57 -0.11
C ALA A 130 -12.09 -3.13 -0.62
N LYS A 131 -12.32 -3.16 -1.93
CA LYS A 131 -13.50 -3.78 -2.54
C LYS A 131 -13.52 -5.30 -2.39
N SER A 132 -12.35 -5.93 -2.46
CA SER A 132 -12.24 -7.40 -2.39
C SER A 132 -12.38 -7.93 -0.97
N TYR A 133 -11.87 -7.23 0.02
CA TYR A 133 -11.73 -7.72 1.39
C TYR A 133 -12.50 -6.91 2.44
N GLY A 134 -12.87 -5.68 2.14
CA GLY A 134 -13.59 -4.80 3.04
C GLY A 134 -15.11 -4.83 2.86
N THR A 135 -15.76 -3.79 3.36
CA THR A 135 -17.20 -3.55 3.19
C THR A 135 -17.47 -2.78 1.90
N GLU A 136 -18.74 -2.60 1.54
CA GLU A 136 -19.17 -1.81 0.39
C GLU A 136 -18.64 -0.37 0.43
N GLU A 137 -18.45 0.19 1.61
CA GLU A 137 -17.99 1.57 1.83
C GLU A 137 -16.47 1.71 1.87
N SER A 138 -15.74 0.62 2.04
CA SER A 138 -14.28 0.62 2.23
C SER A 138 -13.52 1.25 1.06
N GLY A 139 -13.94 0.99 -0.17
CA GLY A 139 -13.29 1.54 -1.37
C GLY A 139 -13.29 3.06 -1.40
N GLY A 140 -14.44 3.68 -1.16
CA GLY A 140 -14.59 5.15 -1.11
C GLY A 140 -13.83 5.77 0.06
N PHE A 141 -13.88 5.13 1.22
CA PHE A 141 -13.16 5.55 2.42
C PHE A 141 -11.63 5.56 2.23
N VAL A 142 -11.09 4.47 1.73
CA VAL A 142 -9.65 4.33 1.45
C VAL A 142 -9.20 5.34 0.38
N ASN A 143 -9.96 5.46 -0.70
CA ASN A 143 -9.65 6.41 -1.77
C ASN A 143 -9.58 7.86 -1.26
N GLY A 144 -10.55 8.28 -0.46
CA GLY A 144 -10.61 9.64 0.07
C GLY A 144 -9.41 10.01 0.93
N ILE A 145 -8.99 9.12 1.82
CA ILE A 145 -7.83 9.35 2.71
C ILE A 145 -6.53 9.37 1.92
N LEU A 146 -6.30 8.41 1.03
CA LEU A 146 -5.06 8.33 0.24
C LEU A 146 -4.91 9.51 -0.72
N ASP A 147 -6.00 9.93 -1.36
CA ASP A 147 -6.00 11.12 -2.21
C ASP A 147 -5.64 12.39 -1.43
N SER A 148 -6.18 12.53 -0.22
CA SER A 148 -5.85 13.64 0.68
C SER A 148 -4.38 13.63 1.11
N ILE A 149 -3.83 12.48 1.48
CA ILE A 149 -2.40 12.33 1.80
C ILE A 149 -1.53 12.72 0.61
N TYR A 150 -1.86 12.24 -0.56
CA TYR A 150 -1.09 12.54 -1.78
C TYR A 150 -1.10 14.04 -2.12
N LYS A 151 -2.25 14.69 -2.08
CA LYS A 151 -2.38 16.12 -2.37
C LYS A 151 -1.59 17.00 -1.40
N THR A 152 -1.56 16.66 -0.13
CA THR A 152 -0.77 17.39 0.87
C THR A 152 0.71 17.22 0.61
N ARG A 153 1.17 16.00 0.33
CA ARG A 153 2.58 15.73 0.04
C ARG A 153 3.08 16.48 -1.20
N THR A 154 2.27 16.58 -2.25
CA THR A 154 2.63 17.28 -3.49
C THR A 154 2.80 18.78 -3.25
N LYS A 155 1.90 19.39 -2.50
CA LYS A 155 1.98 20.81 -2.11
C LYS A 155 3.22 21.11 -1.28
N ASP A 156 3.61 20.23 -0.36
CA ASP A 156 4.80 20.40 0.46
C ASP A 156 6.09 20.27 -0.34
N THR A 157 6.10 19.41 -1.36
CA THR A 157 7.23 19.25 -2.28
C THR A 157 7.38 20.50 -3.16
N GLU A 158 6.29 21.05 -3.68
CA GLU A 158 6.30 22.29 -4.47
C GLU A 158 6.77 23.49 -3.65
N ARG A 159 6.37 23.60 -2.39
CA ARG A 159 6.84 24.66 -1.48
C ARG A 159 8.33 24.58 -1.16
N LYS A 160 8.89 23.39 -1.06
CA LYS A 160 10.33 23.20 -0.81
C LYS A 160 11.19 23.43 -2.06
N ALA A 161 10.61 23.32 -3.26
CA ALA A 161 11.29 23.56 -4.53
C ALA A 161 11.35 25.08 -4.91
N CYS A 162 10.60 25.93 -4.24
CA CYS A 162 10.68 27.39 -4.27
C CYS A 162 11.56 27.89 -3.15
#